data_9b5a04b7ce592ccf6e347b60123c7403
#
_entry.id   9b5a04b7ce592ccf6e347b60123c7403
#
_cell.length_a   1.000
_cell.length_b   1.000
_cell.length_c   1.000
_cell.angle_alpha   90.00
_cell.angle_beta   90.00
_cell.angle_gamma   90.00
#
_symmetry.space_group_name_H-M   'P 1'
#
loop_
_entity.id
_entity.type
_entity.pdbx_description
1 polymer ?
#
loop_
_entity_poly.entity_id
_entity_poly.type
_entity_poly.pdbx_seq_one_letter_code
_entity_poly.pdbx_strand_id
1 'polypeptide(L)'
;DESLDPHLAVAAGTREVMFNVFEGLVKPDPDGNLIPAVASGVSVSDDGLEYTFTLREGVTFHNGDTVTMEDVVWSIERNADDSEGEALVPALTSISEIRSDDTTLHIILSEPNNEFLSYLTLAILPADYDKQDTAPVGTGPFRFISRKAQDSIVLERFEDYWGTPAGLDRVTYKINENAEGLILGLQSGALDVVSHMTSTQTSQLKESEFNVEVGTMNLVQAVYLNNAAEPFNDVRVRQALCYAVDVDAMLELTAEGHGSKLGTSIYPSFAKYFDASLVNAYPHDVKKAQKLLEEAGYPNGFDLTIIAPSNYSPHVNTAMVLAEQLKEAGINASVKEVEWNTWLTDVYKGRNFEATVC
;
A
#
# COMPACT_ATOMS: atom_id res chain seq x y z
N ASP A 1 -0.99 -2.52 17.42
CA ASP A 1 -0.04 -3.61 17.09
C ASP A 1 -0.70 -4.60 16.15
N GLU A 2 -0.41 -4.48 14.86
CA GLU A 2 -0.86 -5.38 13.82
C GLU A 2 -0.06 -6.70 13.86
N SER A 3 -0.64 -7.78 13.29
CA SER A 3 0.08 -9.03 13.03
C SER A 3 1.30 -8.79 12.15
N LEU A 4 2.41 -9.51 12.43
CA LEU A 4 3.60 -9.54 11.57
C LEU A 4 3.53 -10.64 10.50
N ASP A 5 2.46 -11.45 10.49
CA ASP A 5 2.20 -12.42 9.43
C ASP A 5 1.97 -11.69 8.11
N PRO A 6 2.82 -11.90 7.08
CA PRO A 6 2.75 -11.14 5.83
C PRO A 6 1.48 -11.40 5.01
N HIS A 7 0.80 -12.52 5.25
CA HIS A 7 -0.48 -12.82 4.60
C HIS A 7 -1.66 -12.08 5.24
N LEU A 8 -1.52 -11.61 6.49
CA LEU A 8 -2.56 -10.93 7.26
C LEU A 8 -2.30 -9.44 7.46
N ALA A 9 -1.05 -9.00 7.27
CA ALA A 9 -0.66 -7.59 7.44
C ALA A 9 -1.29 -6.72 6.36
N VAL A 10 -2.04 -5.68 6.75
CA VAL A 10 -2.71 -4.74 5.84
C VAL A 10 -2.08 -3.35 5.84
N ALA A 11 -1.46 -2.92 6.95
CA ALA A 11 -0.84 -1.60 7.06
C ALA A 11 0.44 -1.50 6.22
N ALA A 12 0.58 -0.40 5.46
CA ALA A 12 1.74 -0.16 4.61
C ALA A 12 3.06 -0.20 5.40
N GLY A 13 3.12 0.44 6.57
CA GLY A 13 4.33 0.44 7.40
C GLY A 13 4.75 -0.95 7.89
N THR A 14 3.81 -1.85 8.21
CA THR A 14 4.12 -3.24 8.53
C THR A 14 4.70 -3.96 7.32
N ARG A 15 4.09 -3.77 6.14
CA ARG A 15 4.58 -4.36 4.89
C ARG A 15 5.98 -3.87 4.52
N GLU A 16 6.27 -2.58 4.67
CA GLU A 16 7.61 -2.02 4.42
C GLU A 16 8.69 -2.66 5.28
N VAL A 17 8.41 -2.91 6.56
CA VAL A 17 9.34 -3.61 7.46
C VAL A 17 9.46 -5.08 7.05
N MET A 18 8.34 -5.75 6.86
CA MET A 18 8.32 -7.19 6.57
C MET A 18 8.82 -7.55 5.18
N PHE A 19 8.82 -6.62 4.22
CA PHE A 19 9.43 -6.80 2.90
C PHE A 19 10.91 -7.22 2.96
N ASN A 20 11.61 -6.87 4.04
CA ASN A 20 13.00 -7.26 4.27
C ASN A 20 13.14 -8.67 4.86
N VAL A 21 12.05 -9.25 5.37
CA VAL A 21 12.02 -10.54 6.07
C VAL A 21 11.52 -11.65 5.14
N PHE A 22 10.63 -11.31 4.21
CA PHE A 22 9.92 -12.28 3.39
C PHE A 22 10.18 -12.12 1.90
N GLU A 23 10.15 -13.22 1.17
CA GLU A 23 10.16 -13.24 -0.29
C GLU A 23 9.11 -14.20 -0.83
N GLY A 24 8.61 -13.92 -2.03
CA GLY A 24 7.72 -14.79 -2.79
C GLY A 24 8.47 -15.67 -3.80
N LEU A 25 7.74 -16.35 -4.66
CA LEU A 25 8.33 -17.05 -5.82
C LEU A 25 9.05 -16.06 -6.74
N VAL A 26 8.45 -14.89 -6.91
CA VAL A 26 9.01 -13.73 -7.61
C VAL A 26 9.01 -12.51 -6.70
N LYS A 27 9.80 -11.51 -7.04
CA LYS A 27 9.85 -10.22 -6.34
C LYS A 27 10.02 -9.08 -7.33
N PRO A 28 9.61 -7.84 -7.01
CA PRO A 28 9.90 -6.70 -7.85
C PRO A 28 11.39 -6.32 -7.77
N ASP A 29 11.94 -5.90 -8.91
CA ASP A 29 13.21 -5.17 -8.96
C ASP A 29 12.98 -3.65 -8.71
N PRO A 30 14.02 -2.82 -8.65
CA PRO A 30 13.87 -1.37 -8.46
C PRO A 30 13.04 -0.65 -9.54
N ASP A 31 12.91 -1.24 -10.73
CA ASP A 31 12.12 -0.70 -11.84
C ASP A 31 10.68 -1.24 -11.84
N GLY A 32 10.33 -2.12 -10.88
CA GLY A 32 9.02 -2.73 -10.74
C GLY A 32 8.80 -3.97 -11.61
N ASN A 33 9.82 -4.46 -12.31
CA ASN A 33 9.71 -5.73 -13.04
C ASN A 33 9.74 -6.91 -12.08
N LEU A 34 8.97 -7.94 -12.39
CA LEU A 34 8.98 -9.16 -11.58
C LEU A 34 10.16 -10.05 -11.99
N ILE A 35 11.01 -10.33 -11.05
CA ILE A 35 12.18 -11.20 -11.21
C ILE A 35 12.07 -12.43 -10.31
N PRO A 36 12.67 -13.58 -10.69
CA PRO A 36 12.72 -14.76 -9.83
C PRO A 36 13.35 -14.49 -8.46
N ALA A 37 12.75 -15.04 -7.39
CA ALA A 37 13.23 -14.95 -6.02
C ALA A 37 13.41 -16.36 -5.41
N VAL A 38 12.46 -16.88 -4.61
CA VAL A 38 12.48 -18.26 -4.11
C VAL A 38 12.43 -19.26 -5.29
N ALA A 39 11.75 -18.90 -6.38
CA ALA A 39 11.96 -19.58 -7.65
C ALA A 39 13.29 -19.15 -8.30
N SER A 40 13.96 -20.04 -9.00
CA SER A 40 15.11 -19.74 -9.85
C SER A 40 14.72 -19.37 -11.29
N GLY A 41 13.51 -19.74 -11.71
CA GLY A 41 12.96 -19.45 -13.02
C GLY A 41 11.44 -19.54 -13.06
N VAL A 42 10.86 -18.87 -14.04
CA VAL A 42 9.43 -18.91 -14.34
C VAL A 42 9.21 -18.92 -15.85
N SER A 43 8.25 -19.70 -16.31
CA SER A 43 7.75 -19.68 -17.69
C SER A 43 6.23 -19.73 -17.71
N VAL A 44 5.66 -19.14 -18.75
CA VAL A 44 4.20 -19.10 -18.97
C VAL A 44 3.91 -19.72 -20.32
N SER A 45 2.88 -20.56 -20.41
CA SER A 45 2.43 -21.16 -21.66
C SER A 45 1.89 -20.10 -22.64
N ASP A 46 1.91 -20.41 -23.94
CA ASP A 46 1.47 -19.48 -24.98
C ASP A 46 0.00 -19.04 -24.84
N ASP A 47 -0.84 -19.89 -24.25
CA ASP A 47 -2.24 -19.60 -23.96
C ASP A 47 -2.46 -18.82 -22.65
N GLY A 48 -1.38 -18.60 -21.88
CA GLY A 48 -1.45 -17.87 -20.61
C GLY A 48 -2.13 -18.62 -19.45
N LEU A 49 -2.35 -19.94 -19.60
CA LEU A 49 -3.06 -20.74 -18.61
C LEU A 49 -2.13 -21.48 -17.65
N GLU A 50 -0.91 -21.83 -18.04
CA GLU A 50 0.01 -22.58 -17.20
C GLU A 50 1.26 -21.76 -16.86
N TYR A 51 1.53 -21.63 -15.57
CA TYR A 51 2.73 -21.02 -15.00
C TYR A 51 3.61 -22.11 -14.40
N THR A 52 4.84 -22.23 -14.89
CA THR A 52 5.81 -23.23 -14.43
C THR A 52 6.96 -22.53 -13.70
N PHE A 53 7.21 -22.92 -12.46
CA PHE A 53 8.30 -22.40 -11.63
C PHE A 53 9.29 -23.50 -11.31
N THR A 54 10.57 -23.16 -11.30
CA THR A 54 11.63 -24.02 -10.78
C THR A 54 12.04 -23.50 -9.42
N LEU A 55 11.95 -24.32 -8.37
CA LEU A 55 12.39 -23.94 -7.03
C LEU A 55 13.92 -23.75 -7.01
N ARG A 56 14.37 -22.73 -6.32
CA ARG A 56 15.79 -22.46 -6.14
C ARG A 56 16.39 -23.43 -5.12
N GLU A 57 17.48 -24.10 -5.48
CA GLU A 57 18.21 -24.96 -4.56
C GLU A 57 18.91 -24.16 -3.46
N GLY A 58 18.93 -24.69 -2.24
CA GLY A 58 19.68 -24.15 -1.11
C GLY A 58 19.05 -22.92 -0.45
N VAL A 59 17.81 -22.56 -0.77
CA VAL A 59 17.08 -21.54 -0.02
C VAL A 59 16.70 -22.10 1.35
N THR A 60 17.03 -21.34 2.40
CA THR A 60 16.65 -21.68 3.77
C THR A 60 15.79 -20.59 4.38
N PHE A 61 14.91 -20.97 5.28
CA PHE A 61 14.23 -20.08 6.18
C PHE A 61 15.16 -19.57 7.27
N HIS A 62 14.79 -18.48 7.94
CA HIS A 62 15.57 -17.88 9.03
C HIS A 62 15.77 -18.80 10.24
N ASN A 63 14.94 -19.83 10.40
CA ASN A 63 15.08 -20.87 11.43
C ASN A 63 16.07 -22.00 11.05
N GLY A 64 16.59 -21.96 9.82
CA GLY A 64 17.55 -22.92 9.29
C GLY A 64 16.95 -24.09 8.51
N ASP A 65 15.63 -24.21 8.45
CA ASP A 65 14.95 -25.23 7.65
C ASP A 65 15.06 -24.90 6.15
N THR A 66 15.27 -25.93 5.33
CA THR A 66 15.28 -25.76 3.86
C THR A 66 13.87 -25.52 3.36
N VAL A 67 13.71 -24.57 2.45
CA VAL A 67 12.43 -24.35 1.76
C VAL A 67 12.10 -25.56 0.89
N THR A 68 10.92 -26.10 1.07
CA THR A 68 10.41 -27.25 0.31
C THR A 68 9.27 -26.86 -0.62
N MET A 69 8.94 -27.74 -1.57
CA MET A 69 7.79 -27.53 -2.43
C MET A 69 6.47 -27.56 -1.64
N GLU A 70 6.40 -28.30 -0.54
CA GLU A 70 5.25 -28.30 0.37
C GLU A 70 5.01 -26.91 0.97
N ASP A 71 6.05 -26.21 1.41
CA ASP A 71 5.94 -24.84 1.94
C ASP A 71 5.40 -23.88 0.87
N VAL A 72 5.87 -24.04 -0.36
CA VAL A 72 5.42 -23.22 -1.50
C VAL A 72 3.94 -23.45 -1.80
N VAL A 73 3.53 -24.70 -1.96
CA VAL A 73 2.13 -25.07 -2.25
C VAL A 73 1.22 -24.62 -1.11
N TRP A 74 1.60 -24.90 0.14
CA TRP A 74 0.84 -24.49 1.31
C TRP A 74 0.66 -22.97 1.37
N SER A 75 1.72 -22.20 1.09
CA SER A 75 1.64 -20.73 1.11
C SER A 75 0.65 -20.20 0.07
N ILE A 76 0.61 -20.79 -1.12
CA ILE A 76 -0.32 -20.42 -2.18
C ILE A 76 -1.75 -20.81 -1.79
N GLU A 77 -1.97 -22.06 -1.37
CA GLU A 77 -3.28 -22.57 -1.00
C GLU A 77 -3.89 -21.80 0.17
N ARG A 78 -3.08 -21.44 1.19
CA ARG A 78 -3.52 -20.60 2.31
C ARG A 78 -4.09 -19.26 1.86
N ASN A 79 -3.53 -18.68 0.80
CA ASN A 79 -3.98 -17.38 0.27
C ASN A 79 -5.17 -17.52 -0.71
N ALA A 80 -5.34 -18.70 -1.31
CA ALA A 80 -6.42 -19.02 -2.23
C ALA A 80 -7.67 -19.59 -1.55
N ASP A 81 -7.56 -20.02 -0.28
CA ASP A 81 -8.65 -20.67 0.46
C ASP A 81 -9.81 -19.70 0.71
N ASP A 82 -10.98 -20.04 0.17
CA ASP A 82 -12.24 -19.31 0.32
C ASP A 82 -13.31 -20.12 1.09
N SER A 83 -12.93 -21.23 1.70
CA SER A 83 -13.84 -22.17 2.37
C SER A 83 -14.57 -21.58 3.59
N GLU A 84 -13.94 -20.61 4.28
CA GLU A 84 -14.50 -19.92 5.46
C GLU A 84 -14.90 -18.46 5.17
N GLY A 85 -14.81 -17.99 3.92
CA GLY A 85 -15.12 -16.62 3.54
C GLY A 85 -14.44 -16.20 2.24
N GLU A 86 -14.05 -14.94 2.12
CA GLU A 86 -13.29 -14.45 0.98
C GLU A 86 -11.82 -14.85 1.13
N ALA A 87 -11.21 -15.38 0.07
CA ALA A 87 -9.79 -15.70 0.03
C ALA A 87 -8.91 -14.48 0.37
N LEU A 88 -7.77 -14.69 1.04
CA LEU A 88 -6.83 -13.61 1.37
C LEU A 88 -6.33 -12.89 0.10
N VAL A 89 -6.15 -13.64 -0.98
CA VAL A 89 -5.83 -13.11 -2.31
C VAL A 89 -6.87 -13.65 -3.31
N PRO A 90 -7.98 -12.94 -3.54
CA PRO A 90 -9.09 -13.43 -4.38
C PRO A 90 -8.69 -13.86 -5.79
N ALA A 91 -7.67 -13.24 -6.36
CA ALA A 91 -7.18 -13.62 -7.70
C ALA A 91 -6.63 -15.05 -7.77
N LEU A 92 -6.18 -15.62 -6.65
CA LEU A 92 -5.68 -17.00 -6.59
C LEU A 92 -6.80 -18.04 -6.65
N THR A 93 -8.07 -17.68 -6.44
CA THR A 93 -9.20 -18.59 -6.62
C THR A 93 -9.41 -18.99 -8.09
N SER A 94 -8.76 -18.29 -9.03
CA SER A 94 -8.72 -18.70 -10.45
C SER A 94 -7.81 -19.91 -10.73
N ILE A 95 -7.05 -20.38 -9.74
CA ILE A 95 -6.23 -21.58 -9.85
C ILE A 95 -7.18 -22.79 -9.95
N SER A 96 -7.08 -23.53 -11.06
CA SER A 96 -7.87 -24.74 -11.27
C SER A 96 -7.14 -26.02 -10.83
N GLU A 97 -5.79 -25.99 -10.88
CA GLU A 97 -4.96 -27.13 -10.50
C GLU A 97 -3.54 -26.67 -10.11
N ILE A 98 -2.99 -27.28 -9.08
CA ILE A 98 -1.57 -27.20 -8.73
C ILE A 98 -0.96 -28.60 -8.86
N ARG A 99 0.12 -28.72 -9.64
CA ARG A 99 0.92 -29.93 -9.77
C ARG A 99 2.35 -29.62 -9.41
N SER A 100 3.01 -30.47 -8.66
CA SER A 100 4.41 -30.27 -8.30
C SER A 100 5.18 -31.59 -8.14
N ASP A 101 6.48 -31.50 -8.33
CA ASP A 101 7.46 -32.44 -7.81
C ASP A 101 8.42 -31.70 -6.85
N ASP A 102 9.52 -32.30 -6.47
CA ASP A 102 10.47 -31.71 -5.48
C ASP A 102 11.09 -30.39 -5.98
N THR A 103 11.10 -30.13 -7.27
CA THR A 103 11.83 -29.01 -7.89
C THR A 103 10.96 -28.10 -8.76
N THR A 104 9.85 -28.60 -9.25
CA THR A 104 9.01 -27.91 -10.26
C THR A 104 7.59 -27.77 -9.77
N LEU A 105 7.05 -26.56 -9.90
CA LEU A 105 5.66 -26.21 -9.61
C LEU A 105 4.97 -25.81 -10.90
N HIS A 106 3.81 -26.40 -11.16
CA HIS A 106 2.89 -26.03 -12.23
C HIS A 106 1.59 -25.50 -11.63
N ILE A 107 1.23 -24.27 -11.98
CA ILE A 107 -0.04 -23.64 -11.60
C ILE A 107 -0.86 -23.47 -12.86
N ILE A 108 -2.03 -24.09 -12.90
CA ILE A 108 -2.96 -24.03 -14.01
C ILE A 108 -4.16 -23.15 -13.64
N LEU A 109 -4.47 -22.16 -14.46
CA LEU A 109 -5.58 -21.24 -14.27
C LEU A 109 -6.83 -21.72 -15.02
N SER A 110 -8.00 -21.35 -14.50
CA SER A 110 -9.30 -21.58 -15.17
C SER A 110 -9.50 -20.64 -16.37
N GLU A 111 -8.85 -19.47 -16.36
CA GLU A 111 -8.85 -18.47 -17.43
C GLU A 111 -7.52 -17.70 -17.45
N PRO A 112 -7.08 -17.17 -18.61
CA PRO A 112 -5.85 -16.42 -18.70
C PRO A 112 -5.89 -15.13 -17.86
N ASN A 113 -4.83 -14.88 -17.10
CA ASN A 113 -4.69 -13.66 -16.29
C ASN A 113 -3.27 -13.09 -16.45
N ASN A 114 -3.12 -12.01 -17.19
CA ASN A 114 -1.82 -11.38 -17.45
C ASN A 114 -1.17 -10.78 -16.18
N GLU A 115 -1.94 -10.56 -15.12
CA GLU A 115 -1.45 -10.02 -13.85
C GLU A 115 -1.17 -11.13 -12.82
N PHE A 116 -1.43 -12.41 -13.16
CA PHE A 116 -1.34 -13.51 -12.21
C PHE A 116 0.02 -13.61 -11.55
N LEU A 117 1.11 -13.37 -12.29
CA LEU A 117 2.47 -13.44 -11.76
C LEU A 117 2.70 -12.46 -10.60
N SER A 118 2.02 -11.31 -10.59
CA SER A 118 2.16 -10.31 -9.53
C SER A 118 1.65 -10.78 -8.18
N TYR A 119 0.68 -11.69 -8.15
CA TYR A 119 0.16 -12.26 -6.90
C TYR A 119 1.12 -13.29 -6.28
N LEU A 120 2.09 -13.78 -7.05
CA LEU A 120 3.10 -14.74 -6.56
C LEU A 120 4.34 -14.04 -5.93
N THR A 121 4.23 -12.74 -5.68
CA THR A 121 5.07 -12.01 -4.74
C THR A 121 4.68 -12.27 -3.27
N LEU A 122 3.57 -12.97 -3.03
CA LEU A 122 3.16 -13.40 -1.69
C LEU A 122 4.30 -14.19 -1.01
N ALA A 123 4.46 -13.95 0.29
CA ALA A 123 5.55 -14.57 1.06
C ALA A 123 5.44 -16.10 1.08
N ILE A 124 6.56 -16.79 0.84
CA ILE A 124 6.66 -18.22 1.10
C ILE A 124 6.99 -18.40 2.57
N LEU A 125 6.16 -19.18 3.27
CA LEU A 125 6.23 -19.41 4.71
C LEU A 125 6.44 -20.90 4.99
N PRO A 126 7.12 -21.27 6.10
CA PRO A 126 7.22 -22.66 6.51
C PRO A 126 5.84 -23.17 6.97
N ALA A 127 5.37 -24.26 6.35
CA ALA A 127 4.01 -24.79 6.55
C ALA A 127 3.72 -25.22 8.00
N ASP A 128 4.71 -25.71 8.69
CA ASP A 128 4.61 -26.21 10.08
C ASP A 128 4.91 -25.13 11.15
N TYR A 129 4.94 -23.83 10.77
CA TYR A 129 5.26 -22.76 11.70
C TYR A 129 4.07 -21.83 11.97
N ASP A 130 3.65 -21.77 13.24
CA ASP A 130 2.41 -21.11 13.69
C ASP A 130 2.61 -19.75 14.40
N LYS A 131 3.84 -19.18 14.40
CA LYS A 131 4.15 -17.95 15.14
C LYS A 131 4.47 -16.75 14.25
N GLN A 132 4.02 -16.75 13.00
CA GLN A 132 4.29 -15.68 12.05
C GLN A 132 3.82 -14.30 12.52
N ASP A 133 2.76 -14.24 13.32
CA ASP A 133 2.19 -13.00 13.85
C ASP A 133 3.09 -12.27 14.87
N THR A 134 3.94 -13.01 15.59
CA THR A 134 4.75 -12.47 16.70
C THR A 134 6.25 -12.71 16.56
N ALA A 135 6.65 -13.75 15.86
CA ALA A 135 8.04 -14.14 15.63
C ALA A 135 8.23 -14.60 14.17
N PRO A 136 8.10 -13.69 13.20
CA PRO A 136 8.07 -14.02 11.78
C PRO A 136 9.37 -14.72 11.30
N VAL A 137 9.18 -15.76 10.49
CA VAL A 137 10.25 -16.55 9.86
C VAL A 137 9.99 -16.55 8.35
N GLY A 138 10.92 -15.98 7.59
CA GLY A 138 10.88 -15.88 6.13
C GLY A 138 12.20 -16.30 5.50
N THR A 139 12.40 -15.90 4.24
CA THR A 139 13.57 -16.23 3.42
C THR A 139 14.37 -15.00 3.00
N GLY A 140 13.97 -13.81 3.45
CA GLY A 140 14.54 -12.53 3.03
C GLY A 140 15.94 -12.25 3.59
N PRO A 141 16.57 -11.13 3.16
CA PRO A 141 17.95 -10.79 3.52
C PRO A 141 18.13 -10.40 5.00
N PHE A 142 17.04 -10.12 5.71
CA PHE A 142 17.05 -9.84 7.14
C PHE A 142 16.11 -10.78 7.89
N ARG A 143 16.56 -11.26 9.06
CA ARG A 143 15.74 -12.04 9.97
C ARG A 143 15.20 -11.18 11.10
N PHE A 144 13.99 -11.49 11.56
CA PHE A 144 13.38 -10.86 12.72
C PHE A 144 14.11 -11.29 14.02
N ILE A 145 14.39 -10.32 14.89
CA ILE A 145 15.00 -10.57 16.19
C ILE A 145 14.02 -10.29 17.32
N SER A 146 13.38 -9.13 17.31
CA SER A 146 12.45 -8.74 18.38
C SER A 146 11.53 -7.60 17.98
N ARG A 147 10.39 -7.55 18.65
CA ARG A 147 9.46 -6.41 18.65
C ARG A 147 9.19 -5.98 20.07
N LYS A 148 9.32 -4.69 20.30
CA LYS A 148 8.82 -4.03 21.50
C LYS A 148 7.64 -3.14 21.07
N ALA A 149 6.46 -3.48 21.55
CA ALA A 149 5.23 -2.79 21.16
C ALA A 149 5.35 -1.28 21.32
N GLN A 150 4.90 -0.51 20.32
CA GLN A 150 4.94 0.95 20.26
C GLN A 150 6.34 1.59 20.44
N ASP A 151 7.42 0.80 20.32
CA ASP A 151 8.78 1.30 20.48
C ASP A 151 9.66 0.92 19.28
N SER A 152 9.82 -0.39 18.99
CA SER A 152 10.76 -0.79 17.94
C SER A 152 10.55 -2.21 17.42
N ILE A 153 11.06 -2.41 16.19
CA ILE A 153 11.28 -3.72 15.57
C ILE A 153 12.76 -3.82 15.22
N VAL A 154 13.40 -4.94 15.57
CA VAL A 154 14.81 -5.20 15.31
C VAL A 154 14.94 -6.33 14.32
N LEU A 155 15.65 -6.07 13.24
CA LEU A 155 16.04 -7.03 12.22
C LEU A 155 17.57 -7.17 12.22
N GLU A 156 18.08 -8.36 11.85
CA GLU A 156 19.50 -8.65 11.72
C GLU A 156 19.75 -9.32 10.38
N ARG A 157 20.92 -9.05 9.77
CA ARG A 157 21.30 -9.69 8.51
C ARG A 157 21.20 -11.21 8.62
N PHE A 158 20.62 -11.83 7.60
CA PHE A 158 20.60 -13.28 7.47
C PHE A 158 21.85 -13.72 6.68
N GLU A 159 22.81 -14.35 7.37
CA GLU A 159 24.11 -14.70 6.78
C GLU A 159 23.99 -15.79 5.71
N ASP A 160 22.99 -16.68 5.83
CA ASP A 160 22.74 -17.76 4.87
C ASP A 160 21.76 -17.35 3.75
N TYR A 161 21.58 -16.04 3.55
CA TYR A 161 20.71 -15.54 2.48
C TYR A 161 21.19 -15.99 1.11
N TRP A 162 20.31 -16.56 0.32
CA TRP A 162 20.60 -17.11 -1.01
C TRP A 162 21.05 -16.08 -2.05
N GLY A 163 20.69 -14.82 -1.87
CA GLY A 163 20.99 -13.72 -2.78
C GLY A 163 22.22 -12.91 -2.34
N THR A 164 22.27 -11.64 -2.77
CA THR A 164 23.34 -10.74 -2.32
C THR A 164 23.17 -10.41 -0.85
N PRO A 165 24.17 -10.65 0.01
CA PRO A 165 24.09 -10.33 1.43
C PRO A 165 23.77 -8.85 1.68
N ALA A 166 22.95 -8.56 2.69
CA ALA A 166 22.65 -7.19 3.09
C ALA A 166 23.93 -6.46 3.55
N GLY A 167 24.03 -5.17 3.22
CA GLY A 167 25.20 -4.36 3.59
C GLY A 167 25.23 -3.94 5.07
N LEU A 168 24.08 -4.00 5.77
CA LEU A 168 23.96 -3.67 7.18
C LEU A 168 23.85 -4.94 8.02
N ASP A 169 24.51 -4.96 9.18
CA ASP A 169 24.44 -6.09 10.11
C ASP A 169 23.10 -6.13 10.85
N ARG A 170 22.54 -4.95 11.14
CA ARG A 170 21.30 -4.78 11.91
C ARG A 170 20.55 -3.53 11.49
N VAL A 171 19.21 -3.63 11.49
CA VAL A 171 18.29 -2.51 11.30
C VAL A 171 17.34 -2.46 12.49
N THR A 172 17.21 -1.28 13.09
CA THR A 172 16.24 -1.04 14.16
C THR A 172 15.22 -0.02 13.67
N TYR A 173 13.99 -0.44 13.45
CA TYR A 173 12.88 0.44 13.15
C TYR A 173 12.34 1.01 14.46
N LYS A 174 12.46 2.32 14.65
CA LYS A 174 11.89 3.04 15.78
C LYS A 174 10.49 3.56 15.44
N ILE A 175 9.53 3.22 16.28
CA ILE A 175 8.16 3.72 16.15
C ILE A 175 8.10 5.06 16.83
N ASN A 176 7.75 6.11 16.11
CA ASN A 176 7.62 7.46 16.64
C ASN A 176 6.33 8.10 16.11
N GLU A 177 5.42 8.42 16.99
CA GLU A 177 4.13 9.04 16.66
C GLU A 177 4.22 10.56 16.55
N ASN A 178 5.37 11.17 16.92
CA ASN A 178 5.54 12.62 16.95
C ASN A 178 6.50 13.07 15.84
N ALA A 179 5.99 13.85 14.91
CA ALA A 179 6.75 14.42 13.80
C ALA A 179 7.97 15.26 14.26
N GLU A 180 7.84 16.05 15.33
CA GLU A 180 8.96 16.83 15.89
C GLU A 180 10.03 15.91 16.50
N GLY A 181 9.61 14.77 17.08
CA GLY A 181 10.51 13.78 17.63
C GLY A 181 11.40 13.13 16.56
N LEU A 182 10.92 12.98 15.31
CA LEU A 182 11.70 12.47 14.19
C LEU A 182 12.83 13.44 13.81
N ILE A 183 12.54 14.73 13.72
CA ILE A 183 13.53 15.79 13.40
C ILE A 183 14.60 15.84 14.49
N LEU A 184 14.20 15.89 15.75
CA LEU A 184 15.14 15.89 16.90
C LEU A 184 15.96 14.60 16.93
N GLY A 185 15.36 13.46 16.57
CA GLY A 185 16.04 12.18 16.47
C GLY A 185 17.19 12.19 15.47
N LEU A 186 16.94 12.73 14.27
CA LEU A 186 17.99 12.95 13.25
C LEU A 186 19.06 13.92 13.75
N GLN A 187 18.67 15.08 14.24
CA GLN A 187 19.62 16.14 14.68
C GLN A 187 20.50 15.70 15.85
N SER A 188 20.01 14.82 16.72
CA SER A 188 20.77 14.26 17.84
C SER A 188 21.58 13.01 17.51
N GLY A 189 21.41 12.44 16.30
CA GLY A 189 22.01 11.16 15.90
C GLY A 189 21.37 9.95 16.59
N ALA A 190 20.16 10.07 17.14
CA ALA A 190 19.39 8.96 17.67
C ALA A 190 18.67 8.17 16.57
N LEU A 191 18.50 8.78 15.39
CA LEU A 191 18.00 8.18 14.15
C LEU A 191 19.01 8.45 13.04
N ASP A 192 19.26 7.46 12.21
CA ASP A 192 20.14 7.55 11.04
C ASP A 192 19.34 7.87 9.76
N VAL A 193 18.11 7.37 9.66
CA VAL A 193 17.22 7.52 8.51
C VAL A 193 15.80 7.78 8.99
N VAL A 194 15.11 8.70 8.35
CA VAL A 194 13.66 8.90 8.49
C VAL A 194 13.04 8.93 7.11
N SER A 195 12.04 8.09 6.89
CA SER A 195 11.25 8.05 5.65
C SER A 195 9.96 8.88 5.77
N HIS A 196 9.36 9.20 4.62
CA HIS A 196 8.04 9.84 4.52
C HIS A 196 7.92 11.22 5.24
N MET A 197 8.99 12.00 5.24
CA MET A 197 8.98 13.36 5.77
C MET A 197 8.20 14.31 4.85
N THR A 198 7.48 15.25 5.44
CA THR A 198 6.88 16.35 4.69
C THR A 198 7.91 17.40 4.34
N SER A 199 7.64 18.27 3.34
CA SER A 199 8.51 19.40 2.98
C SER A 199 8.75 20.34 4.16
N THR A 200 7.72 20.61 4.97
CA THR A 200 7.85 21.42 6.19
C THR A 200 8.80 20.81 7.21
N GLN A 201 8.86 19.48 7.30
CA GLN A 201 9.82 18.78 8.18
C GLN A 201 11.23 18.84 7.61
N THR A 202 11.40 18.54 6.32
CA THR A 202 12.73 18.55 5.67
C THR A 202 13.34 19.94 5.64
N SER A 203 12.54 21.01 5.50
CA SER A 203 13.01 22.40 5.55
C SER A 203 13.70 22.81 6.87
N GLN A 204 13.47 22.05 7.96
CA GLN A 204 14.12 22.24 9.25
C GLN A 204 15.49 21.57 9.35
N LEU A 205 15.86 20.75 8.36
CA LEU A 205 17.14 20.06 8.28
C LEU A 205 18.12 20.89 7.46
N LYS A 206 19.37 20.96 7.91
CA LYS A 206 20.42 21.67 7.16
C LYS A 206 21.00 20.74 6.09
N GLU A 207 20.96 21.15 4.83
CA GLU A 207 21.51 20.40 3.69
C GLU A 207 23.02 20.04 3.86
N SER A 208 23.76 20.81 4.67
CA SER A 208 25.17 20.51 4.96
C SER A 208 25.38 19.36 5.96
N GLU A 209 24.33 18.95 6.67
CA GLU A 209 24.38 17.93 7.72
C GLU A 209 23.58 16.68 7.37
N PHE A 210 22.57 16.81 6.47
CA PHE A 210 21.66 15.75 6.10
C PHE A 210 21.53 15.63 4.58
N ASN A 211 21.45 14.39 4.10
CA ASN A 211 21.08 14.10 2.72
C ASN A 211 19.56 13.94 2.65
N VAL A 212 18.89 14.78 1.87
CA VAL A 212 17.44 14.71 1.64
C VAL A 212 17.20 14.14 0.25
N GLU A 213 16.68 12.93 0.19
CA GLU A 213 16.31 12.26 -1.05
C GLU A 213 14.81 12.44 -1.31
N VAL A 214 14.47 12.91 -2.51
CA VAL A 214 13.08 13.08 -2.94
C VAL A 214 12.76 12.01 -3.96
N GLY A 215 11.82 11.14 -3.62
CA GLY A 215 11.37 10.05 -4.48
C GLY A 215 9.87 10.17 -4.82
N THR A 216 9.47 9.61 -5.96
CA THR A 216 8.07 9.45 -6.30
C THR A 216 7.54 8.18 -5.66
N MET A 217 6.54 8.31 -4.81
CA MET A 217 5.87 7.18 -4.18
C MET A 217 4.73 6.66 -5.04
N ASN A 218 4.49 5.36 -4.98
CA ASN A 218 3.27 4.74 -5.52
C ASN A 218 2.10 4.95 -4.52
N LEU A 219 1.86 6.20 -4.17
CA LEU A 219 0.80 6.62 -3.26
C LEU A 219 -0.12 7.60 -3.97
N VAL A 220 -1.42 7.33 -3.92
CA VAL A 220 -2.45 8.25 -4.40
C VAL A 220 -3.17 8.84 -3.20
N GLN A 221 -3.06 10.15 -3.04
CA GLN A 221 -3.92 10.90 -2.12
C GLN A 221 -5.28 11.08 -2.78
N ALA A 222 -6.32 10.48 -2.23
CA ALA A 222 -7.64 10.48 -2.84
C ALA A 222 -8.76 10.81 -1.83
N VAL A 223 -9.85 11.32 -2.37
CA VAL A 223 -11.13 11.42 -1.66
C VAL A 223 -12.00 10.25 -2.11
N TYR A 224 -12.36 9.40 -1.18
CA TYR A 224 -13.26 8.28 -1.42
C TYR A 224 -14.69 8.70 -1.07
N LEU A 225 -15.60 8.59 -2.03
CA LEU A 225 -17.01 8.89 -1.87
C LEU A 225 -17.81 7.58 -1.71
N ASN A 226 -18.69 7.50 -0.73
CA ASN A 226 -19.55 6.34 -0.56
C ASN A 226 -20.70 6.39 -1.56
N ASN A 227 -20.57 5.68 -2.69
CA ASN A 227 -21.56 5.68 -3.75
C ASN A 227 -22.89 5.01 -3.36
N ALA A 228 -22.96 4.31 -2.24
CA ALA A 228 -24.21 3.74 -1.70
C ALA A 228 -24.99 4.75 -0.83
N ALA A 229 -24.34 5.84 -0.40
CA ALA A 229 -24.96 6.87 0.43
C ALA A 229 -25.43 8.07 -0.42
N GLU A 230 -26.57 8.66 -0.06
CA GLU A 230 -26.96 9.96 -0.60
C GLU A 230 -26.04 11.05 -0.02
N PRO A 231 -25.68 12.08 -0.84
CA PRO A 231 -26.10 12.28 -2.23
C PRO A 231 -25.16 11.66 -3.27
N PHE A 232 -24.18 10.85 -2.88
CA PHE A 232 -23.12 10.32 -3.76
C PHE A 232 -23.56 9.14 -4.64
N ASN A 233 -24.76 8.62 -4.47
CA ASN A 233 -25.40 7.69 -5.41
C ASN A 233 -25.69 8.36 -6.78
N ASP A 234 -25.82 9.70 -6.84
CA ASP A 234 -25.96 10.45 -8.09
C ASP A 234 -24.59 10.81 -8.68
N VAL A 235 -24.34 10.37 -9.92
CA VAL A 235 -23.08 10.65 -10.63
C VAL A 235 -22.84 12.16 -10.83
N ARG A 236 -23.92 12.96 -10.99
CA ARG A 236 -23.80 14.42 -11.19
C ARG A 236 -23.22 15.10 -9.95
N VAL A 237 -23.58 14.61 -8.75
CA VAL A 237 -22.99 15.11 -7.49
C VAL A 237 -21.52 14.79 -7.43
N ARG A 238 -21.11 13.57 -7.76
CA ARG A 238 -19.68 13.19 -7.78
C ARG A 238 -18.87 14.00 -8.80
N GLN A 239 -19.46 14.23 -9.99
CA GLN A 239 -18.84 15.10 -11.00
C GLN A 239 -18.75 16.56 -10.54
N ALA A 240 -19.76 17.04 -9.81
CA ALA A 240 -19.74 18.38 -9.24
C ALA A 240 -18.56 18.57 -8.27
N LEU A 241 -18.30 17.58 -7.39
CA LEU A 241 -17.13 17.64 -6.53
C LEU A 241 -15.83 17.70 -7.33
N CYS A 242 -15.69 16.89 -8.38
CA CYS A 242 -14.52 16.94 -9.24
C CYS A 242 -14.30 18.33 -9.87
N TYR A 243 -15.35 19.02 -10.31
CA TYR A 243 -15.24 20.38 -10.86
C TYR A 243 -15.05 21.46 -9.78
N ALA A 244 -15.50 21.21 -8.55
CA ALA A 244 -15.36 22.17 -7.45
C ALA A 244 -13.93 22.23 -6.88
N VAL A 245 -13.12 21.20 -7.11
CA VAL A 245 -11.77 21.08 -6.53
C VAL A 245 -10.71 21.65 -7.46
N ASP A 246 -9.94 22.60 -6.96
CA ASP A 246 -8.67 23.05 -7.58
C ASP A 246 -7.52 22.19 -7.04
N VAL A 247 -7.17 21.16 -7.82
CA VAL A 247 -6.11 20.21 -7.42
C VAL A 247 -4.73 20.87 -7.43
N ASP A 248 -4.49 21.85 -8.31
CA ASP A 248 -3.19 22.53 -8.38
C ASP A 248 -2.99 23.40 -7.13
N ALA A 249 -4.02 24.15 -6.72
CA ALA A 249 -4.02 24.90 -5.46
C ALA A 249 -3.93 23.96 -4.24
N MET A 250 -4.57 22.78 -4.29
CA MET A 250 -4.48 21.79 -3.22
C MET A 250 -3.05 21.25 -3.07
N LEU A 251 -2.38 20.89 -4.15
CA LEU A 251 -0.97 20.44 -4.13
C LEU A 251 -0.06 21.51 -3.54
N GLU A 252 -0.26 22.77 -3.91
CA GLU A 252 0.54 23.89 -3.36
C GLU A 252 0.33 24.02 -1.85
N LEU A 253 -0.92 23.96 -1.39
CA LEU A 253 -1.26 24.16 0.03
C LEU A 253 -0.92 22.98 0.93
N THR A 254 -0.98 21.74 0.42
CA THR A 254 -0.84 20.53 1.25
C THR A 254 0.50 19.83 1.08
N ALA A 255 1.20 20.07 -0.02
CA ALA A 255 2.44 19.39 -0.39
C ALA A 255 3.52 20.35 -0.94
N GLU A 256 3.35 21.69 -0.79
CA GLU A 256 4.30 22.71 -1.26
C GLU A 256 4.66 22.52 -2.75
N GLY A 257 3.67 22.12 -3.58
CA GLY A 257 3.86 21.83 -5.00
C GLY A 257 4.52 20.47 -5.31
N HIS A 258 4.90 19.70 -4.29
CA HIS A 258 5.45 18.36 -4.49
C HIS A 258 4.34 17.33 -4.71
N GLY A 259 4.34 16.72 -5.89
CA GLY A 259 3.33 15.75 -6.30
C GLY A 259 2.88 15.95 -7.73
N SER A 260 1.98 15.08 -8.17
CA SER A 260 1.42 15.15 -9.53
C SER A 260 -0.09 15.05 -9.50
N LYS A 261 -0.75 15.88 -10.30
CA LYS A 261 -2.18 15.77 -10.52
C LYS A 261 -2.52 14.50 -11.27
N LEU A 262 -3.52 13.77 -10.77
CA LEU A 262 -4.00 12.53 -11.36
C LEU A 262 -5.45 12.70 -11.80
N GLY A 263 -5.84 12.08 -12.91
CA GLY A 263 -7.23 12.03 -13.37
C GLY A 263 -7.96 10.75 -12.94
N THR A 264 -7.22 9.80 -12.39
CA THR A 264 -7.72 8.52 -11.91
C THR A 264 -6.91 8.07 -10.68
N SER A 265 -7.22 6.90 -10.14
CA SER A 265 -6.41 6.26 -9.10
C SER A 265 -5.14 5.58 -9.64
N ILE A 266 -4.89 5.68 -10.94
CA ILE A 266 -3.70 5.11 -11.59
C ILE A 266 -2.66 6.22 -11.75
N TYR A 267 -1.45 5.98 -11.29
CA TYR A 267 -0.34 6.92 -11.39
C TYR A 267 0.61 6.61 -12.56
N PRO A 268 1.42 7.59 -13.01
CA PRO A 268 2.23 7.49 -14.24
C PRO A 268 3.21 6.32 -14.29
N SER A 269 3.70 5.82 -13.13
CA SER A 269 4.60 4.65 -13.11
C SER A 269 3.91 3.35 -13.57
N PHE A 270 2.58 3.29 -13.49
CA PHE A 270 1.79 2.22 -14.12
C PHE A 270 1.47 2.54 -15.58
N ALA A 271 2.48 2.76 -16.40
CA ALA A 271 2.36 3.24 -17.78
C ALA A 271 1.40 2.42 -18.65
N LYS A 272 1.27 1.12 -18.38
CA LYS A 272 0.32 0.22 -19.09
C LYS A 272 -1.15 0.63 -18.88
N TYR A 273 -1.48 1.20 -17.73
CA TYR A 273 -2.86 1.52 -17.34
C TYR A 273 -3.11 3.02 -17.20
N PHE A 274 -2.06 3.83 -17.19
CA PHE A 274 -2.17 5.27 -17.02
C PHE A 274 -2.61 5.94 -18.32
N ASP A 275 -3.72 6.67 -18.28
CA ASP A 275 -4.21 7.49 -19.37
C ASP A 275 -4.03 8.97 -19.06
N ALA A 276 -3.02 9.60 -19.66
CA ALA A 276 -2.71 11.01 -19.47
C ALA A 276 -3.84 11.96 -19.91
N SER A 277 -4.74 11.53 -20.79
CA SER A 277 -5.86 12.35 -21.27
C SER A 277 -6.89 12.61 -20.15
N LEU A 278 -6.92 11.74 -19.13
CA LEU A 278 -7.85 11.86 -17.99
C LEU A 278 -7.41 12.88 -16.94
N VAL A 279 -6.14 13.28 -16.92
CA VAL A 279 -5.58 14.20 -15.90
C VAL A 279 -6.38 15.50 -15.80
N ASN A 280 -6.89 16.00 -16.93
CA ASN A 280 -7.71 17.21 -17.00
C ASN A 280 -9.15 16.95 -17.44
N ALA A 281 -9.70 15.77 -17.17
CA ALA A 281 -11.09 15.43 -17.53
C ALA A 281 -12.11 16.32 -16.79
N TYR A 282 -11.77 16.78 -15.60
CA TYR A 282 -12.58 17.67 -14.76
C TYR A 282 -11.76 18.92 -14.37
N PRO A 283 -11.57 19.90 -15.30
CA PRO A 283 -10.90 21.14 -14.96
C PRO A 283 -11.72 21.93 -13.92
N HIS A 284 -11.04 22.61 -13.00
CA HIS A 284 -11.70 23.40 -11.96
C HIS A 284 -12.69 24.42 -12.57
N ASP A 285 -13.96 24.29 -12.21
CA ASP A 285 -15.07 25.14 -12.65
C ASP A 285 -16.23 25.09 -11.64
N VAL A 286 -16.19 26.03 -10.69
CA VAL A 286 -17.20 26.16 -9.63
C VAL A 286 -18.61 26.37 -10.20
N LYS A 287 -18.77 27.12 -11.29
CA LYS A 287 -20.09 27.37 -11.90
C LYS A 287 -20.66 26.09 -12.48
N LYS A 288 -19.85 25.27 -13.10
CA LYS A 288 -20.27 23.97 -13.61
C LYS A 288 -20.62 23.02 -12.47
N ALA A 289 -19.85 23.05 -11.36
CA ALA A 289 -20.17 22.29 -10.16
C ALA A 289 -21.54 22.68 -9.60
N GLN A 290 -21.81 23.97 -9.40
CA GLN A 290 -23.08 24.47 -8.93
C GLN A 290 -24.26 24.05 -9.83
N LYS A 291 -24.09 24.14 -11.16
CA LYS A 291 -25.08 23.71 -12.13
C LYS A 291 -25.41 22.22 -12.01
N LEU A 292 -24.39 21.37 -11.88
CA LEU A 292 -24.58 19.93 -11.71
C LEU A 292 -25.30 19.60 -10.39
N LEU A 293 -25.01 20.33 -9.32
CA LEU A 293 -25.71 20.19 -8.05
C LEU A 293 -27.20 20.61 -8.17
N GLU A 294 -27.50 21.73 -8.85
CA GLU A 294 -28.86 22.15 -9.13
C GLU A 294 -29.62 21.08 -9.93
N GLU A 295 -29.04 20.55 -11.00
CA GLU A 295 -29.61 19.49 -11.83
C GLU A 295 -29.83 18.18 -11.05
N ALA A 296 -28.98 17.91 -10.03
CA ALA A 296 -29.11 16.76 -9.14
C ALA A 296 -30.15 16.97 -8.00
N GLY A 297 -30.75 18.19 -7.88
CA GLY A 297 -31.73 18.49 -6.85
C GLY A 297 -31.19 19.18 -5.61
N TYR A 298 -29.91 19.63 -5.64
CA TYR A 298 -29.24 20.33 -4.54
C TYR A 298 -28.87 21.79 -4.89
N PRO A 299 -29.83 22.65 -5.25
CA PRO A 299 -29.57 24.04 -5.69
C PRO A 299 -28.92 24.89 -4.60
N ASN A 300 -29.06 24.52 -3.33
CA ASN A 300 -28.48 25.21 -2.18
C ASN A 300 -27.30 24.41 -1.55
N GLY A 301 -26.80 23.40 -2.27
CA GLY A 301 -25.80 22.48 -1.73
C GLY A 301 -26.33 21.52 -0.68
N PHE A 302 -25.45 20.99 0.13
CA PHE A 302 -25.75 20.04 1.23
C PHE A 302 -24.63 20.04 2.27
N ASP A 303 -24.92 19.48 3.44
CA ASP A 303 -23.92 19.24 4.49
C ASP A 303 -23.16 17.95 4.19
N LEU A 304 -21.85 17.93 4.43
CA LEU A 304 -20.95 16.79 4.19
C LEU A 304 -20.00 16.58 5.37
N THR A 305 -19.85 15.33 5.81
CA THR A 305 -18.80 14.96 6.75
C THR A 305 -17.68 14.24 6.02
N ILE A 306 -16.46 14.80 6.08
CA ILE A 306 -15.24 14.19 5.55
C ILE A 306 -14.47 13.58 6.71
N ILE A 307 -14.26 12.27 6.71
CA ILE A 307 -13.50 11.58 7.74
C ILE A 307 -12.03 11.48 7.31
N ALA A 308 -11.11 11.76 8.24
CA ALA A 308 -9.67 11.60 8.02
C ALA A 308 -9.01 10.92 9.23
N PRO A 309 -8.02 10.02 9.01
CA PRO A 309 -7.26 9.43 10.10
C PRO A 309 -6.30 10.47 10.72
N SER A 310 -6.44 10.72 12.02
CA SER A 310 -5.79 11.83 12.73
C SER A 310 -4.25 11.73 12.82
N ASN A 311 -3.70 10.53 12.68
CA ASN A 311 -2.25 10.28 12.73
C ASN A 311 -1.52 10.56 11.40
N TYR A 312 -2.25 10.87 10.32
CA TYR A 312 -1.69 11.20 9.01
C TYR A 312 -1.99 12.65 8.62
N SER A 313 -1.11 13.58 8.99
CA SER A 313 -1.25 15.00 8.68
C SER A 313 -1.57 15.31 7.21
N PRO A 314 -0.97 14.62 6.21
CA PRO A 314 -1.33 14.87 4.81
C PRO A 314 -2.81 14.62 4.52
N HIS A 315 -3.42 13.59 5.10
CA HIS A 315 -4.84 13.29 4.90
C HIS A 315 -5.73 14.35 5.58
N VAL A 316 -5.38 14.75 6.80
CA VAL A 316 -6.11 15.79 7.54
C VAL A 316 -6.03 17.12 6.80
N ASN A 317 -4.85 17.55 6.37
CA ASN A 317 -4.63 18.80 5.65
C ASN A 317 -5.41 18.81 4.33
N THR A 318 -5.36 17.71 3.56
CA THR A 318 -6.14 17.56 2.33
C THR A 318 -7.65 17.68 2.60
N ALA A 319 -8.15 17.02 3.65
CA ALA A 319 -9.56 17.10 4.01
C ALA A 319 -9.98 18.53 4.39
N MET A 320 -9.12 19.29 5.10
CA MET A 320 -9.38 20.69 5.47
C MET A 320 -9.42 21.61 4.24
N VAL A 321 -8.45 21.49 3.33
CA VAL A 321 -8.42 22.28 2.10
C VAL A 321 -9.63 21.93 1.21
N LEU A 322 -9.95 20.64 1.09
CA LEU A 322 -11.14 20.19 0.37
C LEU A 322 -12.43 20.82 0.92
N ALA A 323 -12.61 20.77 2.25
CA ALA A 323 -13.79 21.33 2.89
C ALA A 323 -13.92 22.84 2.61
N GLU A 324 -12.82 23.58 2.54
CA GLU A 324 -12.83 25.01 2.22
C GLU A 324 -13.19 25.25 0.75
N GLN A 325 -12.59 24.52 -0.20
CA GLN A 325 -12.88 24.67 -1.62
C GLN A 325 -14.33 24.32 -1.97
N LEU A 326 -14.91 23.30 -1.32
CA LEU A 326 -16.28 22.86 -1.56
C LEU A 326 -17.33 23.92 -1.18
N LYS A 327 -17.02 24.87 -0.28
CA LYS A 327 -17.92 25.96 0.11
C LYS A 327 -18.32 26.84 -1.08
N GLU A 328 -17.40 27.08 -2.02
CA GLU A 328 -17.69 27.88 -3.21
C GLU A 328 -18.77 27.25 -4.10
N ALA A 329 -18.85 25.92 -4.10
CA ALA A 329 -19.90 25.19 -4.80
C ALA A 329 -21.21 25.07 -4.00
N GLY A 330 -21.24 25.56 -2.73
CA GLY A 330 -22.38 25.50 -1.84
C GLY A 330 -22.43 24.26 -0.95
N ILE A 331 -21.37 23.43 -0.95
CA ILE A 331 -21.30 22.25 -0.08
C ILE A 331 -20.67 22.67 1.26
N ASN A 332 -21.41 22.49 2.34
CA ASN A 332 -20.96 22.80 3.70
C ASN A 332 -20.27 21.59 4.30
N ALA A 333 -18.98 21.43 3.98
CA ALA A 333 -18.19 20.28 4.46
C ALA A 333 -17.56 20.57 5.82
N SER A 334 -17.54 19.53 6.68
CA SER A 334 -16.85 19.50 7.96
C SER A 334 -15.88 18.31 8.02
N VAL A 335 -14.74 18.49 8.66
CA VAL A 335 -13.73 17.43 8.82
C VAL A 335 -13.91 16.77 10.18
N LYS A 336 -13.98 15.43 10.20
CA LYS A 336 -14.01 14.61 11.40
C LYS A 336 -12.74 13.75 11.43
N GLU A 337 -11.85 14.10 12.34
CA GLU A 337 -10.67 13.30 12.60
C GLU A 337 -11.04 12.10 13.48
N VAL A 338 -10.49 10.93 13.14
CA VAL A 338 -10.66 9.69 13.90
C VAL A 338 -9.31 9.00 14.10
N GLU A 339 -9.18 8.27 15.18
CA GLU A 339 -8.00 7.47 15.46
C GLU A 339 -7.88 6.33 14.45
N TRP A 340 -6.65 5.87 14.16
CA TRP A 340 -6.34 4.93 13.08
C TRP A 340 -7.11 3.60 13.16
N ASN A 341 -7.18 2.99 14.33
CA ASN A 341 -7.92 1.72 14.47
C ASN A 341 -9.42 1.90 14.25
N THR A 342 -9.97 3.04 14.68
CA THR A 342 -11.36 3.42 14.38
C THR A 342 -11.54 3.61 12.87
N TRP A 343 -10.61 4.26 12.20
CA TRP A 343 -10.66 4.41 10.75
C TRP A 343 -10.62 3.05 10.04
N LEU A 344 -9.73 2.14 10.45
CA LEU A 344 -9.64 0.80 9.88
C LEU A 344 -10.91 -0.03 10.07
N THR A 345 -11.52 0.02 11.26
CA THR A 345 -12.69 -0.81 11.58
C THR A 345 -13.98 -0.22 11.02
N ASP A 346 -14.24 1.06 11.26
CA ASP A 346 -15.52 1.68 10.94
C ASP A 346 -15.55 2.22 9.52
N VAL A 347 -14.47 2.88 9.07
CA VAL A 347 -14.44 3.54 7.76
C VAL A 347 -14.01 2.55 6.68
N TYR A 348 -12.82 1.95 6.81
CA TYR A 348 -12.28 1.06 5.78
C TYR A 348 -13.07 -0.25 5.67
N LYS A 349 -13.24 -0.99 6.75
CA LYS A 349 -13.97 -2.27 6.76
C LYS A 349 -15.49 -2.06 6.82
N GLY A 350 -15.96 -1.20 7.73
CA GLY A 350 -17.37 -0.96 7.99
C GLY A 350 -18.08 -0.11 6.97
N ARG A 351 -17.34 0.64 6.12
CA ARG A 351 -17.89 1.57 5.10
C ARG A 351 -18.82 2.64 5.68
N ASN A 352 -18.65 3.00 6.96
CA ASN A 352 -19.46 3.99 7.66
C ASN A 352 -18.90 5.42 7.43
N PHE A 353 -19.07 5.94 6.24
CA PHE A 353 -18.67 7.30 5.86
C PHE A 353 -19.51 7.82 4.69
N GLU A 354 -19.60 9.13 4.54
CA GLU A 354 -20.06 9.82 3.32
C GLU A 354 -18.88 10.07 2.38
N ALA A 355 -17.81 10.67 2.93
CA ALA A 355 -16.53 10.89 2.27
C ALA A 355 -15.38 10.63 3.26
N THR A 356 -14.27 10.12 2.76
CA THR A 356 -13.03 9.99 3.54
C THR A 356 -11.82 10.33 2.68
N VAL A 357 -10.79 10.91 3.30
CA VAL A 357 -9.50 11.18 2.66
C VAL A 357 -8.48 10.18 3.18
N CYS A 358 -7.79 9.53 2.26
CA CYS A 358 -6.70 8.60 2.56
C CYS A 358 -5.73 8.50 1.37
#